data_c6ec7af78608a1a5c4c0eaaca7c745f0
#
_entry.id   c6ec7af78608a1a5c4c0eaaca7c745f0
#
_cell.length_a   1.000
_cell.length_b   1.000
_cell.length_c   1.000
_cell.angle_alpha   90.00
_cell.angle_beta   90.00
_cell.angle_gamma   90.00
#
_symmetry.space_group_name_H-M   'P 1'
#
loop_
_entity.id
_entity.type
_entity.pdbx_description
1 polymer ?
#
loop_
_entity_poly.entity_id
_entity_poly.type
_entity_poly.pdbx_seq_one_letter_code
_entity_poly.pdbx_strand_id
1 'polypeptide(L)'
;MATIADQDILDQFRSGEQATAFRDLVETHGKTVYNIALFTLNDEVLAEDATQDAFIRIYRHLGKFKGEARLSTWIYRIAKNVCYDYLKKRRHTSMDEVEERHLMDGDGFSPEEEVLSEWQHKAVRDAVEQLPVKQRLAITLYYFQDKSYEEVAAIMGQPLNTAKSHLHRAKAALAKSLGAAKGVSYERATV
;
A
#
# COMPACT_ATOMS: atom_id res chain seq x y z
N MET A 1 -20.32 -0.12 3.55
CA MET A 1 -20.88 1.25 3.57
C MET A 1 -19.71 2.21 3.41
N ALA A 2 -19.84 3.23 2.54
CA ALA A 2 -18.86 4.29 2.44
C ALA A 2 -18.80 5.05 3.78
N THR A 3 -17.62 5.52 4.18
CA THR A 3 -17.50 6.47 5.28
C THR A 3 -18.19 7.78 4.89
N ILE A 4 -18.62 8.58 5.86
CA ILE A 4 -19.26 9.88 5.59
C ILE A 4 -18.41 10.71 4.62
N ALA A 5 -17.10 10.74 4.81
CA ALA A 5 -16.17 11.44 3.93
C ALA A 5 -16.16 10.91 2.46
N ASP A 6 -16.28 9.59 2.26
CA ASP A 6 -16.35 9.01 0.91
C ASP A 6 -17.63 9.43 0.19
N GLN A 7 -18.75 9.54 0.91
CA GLN A 7 -20.03 9.95 0.32
C GLN A 7 -20.03 11.44 -0.05
N ASP A 8 -19.46 12.29 0.82
CA ASP A 8 -19.35 13.73 0.57
C ASP A 8 -18.51 14.00 -0.69
N ILE A 9 -17.38 13.30 -0.85
CA ILE A 9 -16.54 13.39 -2.06
C ILE A 9 -17.33 13.04 -3.33
N LEU A 10 -18.12 11.97 -3.28
CA LEU A 10 -18.93 11.55 -4.42
C LEU A 10 -20.04 12.56 -4.75
N ASP A 11 -20.67 13.13 -3.75
CA ASP A 11 -21.77 14.10 -3.93
C ASP A 11 -21.21 15.44 -4.45
N GLN A 12 -20.09 15.92 -3.95
CA GLN A 12 -19.36 17.07 -4.50
C GLN A 12 -18.97 16.83 -5.98
N PHE A 13 -18.47 15.65 -6.31
CA PHE A 13 -18.09 15.35 -7.69
C PHE A 13 -19.30 15.35 -8.63
N ARG A 14 -20.44 14.83 -8.18
CA ARG A 14 -21.70 14.79 -8.95
C ARG A 14 -22.37 16.14 -9.09
N SER A 15 -22.23 17.03 -8.06
CA SER A 15 -22.77 18.39 -8.10
C SER A 15 -21.99 19.35 -9.02
N GLY A 16 -20.85 18.88 -9.57
CA GLY A 16 -20.00 19.67 -10.45
C GLY A 16 -18.79 20.31 -9.76
N GLU A 17 -18.64 20.14 -8.44
CA GLU A 17 -17.50 20.62 -7.66
C GLU A 17 -16.29 19.69 -7.78
N GLN A 18 -15.93 19.32 -9.01
CA GLN A 18 -14.94 18.28 -9.29
C GLN A 18 -13.56 18.58 -8.71
N ALA A 19 -13.13 19.84 -8.72
CA ALA A 19 -11.82 20.23 -8.19
C ALA A 19 -11.76 20.07 -6.67
N THR A 20 -12.81 20.45 -5.94
CA THR A 20 -12.93 20.31 -4.49
C THR A 20 -12.98 18.82 -4.12
N ALA A 21 -13.88 18.07 -4.76
CA ALA A 21 -14.01 16.63 -4.55
C ALA A 21 -12.68 15.88 -4.78
N PHE A 22 -11.91 16.27 -5.80
CA PHE A 22 -10.63 15.63 -6.09
C PHE A 22 -9.55 15.99 -5.06
N ARG A 23 -9.51 17.24 -4.61
CA ARG A 23 -8.60 17.65 -3.52
C ARG A 23 -8.89 16.85 -2.25
N ASP A 24 -10.14 16.77 -1.83
CA ASP A 24 -10.57 16.06 -0.63
C ASP A 24 -10.27 14.55 -0.75
N LEU A 25 -10.41 13.99 -1.96
CA LEU A 25 -10.03 12.61 -2.26
C LEU A 25 -8.52 12.38 -2.12
N VAL A 26 -7.70 13.30 -2.63
CA VAL A 26 -6.22 13.22 -2.49
C VAL A 26 -5.81 13.37 -1.03
N GLU A 27 -6.39 14.31 -0.28
CA GLU A 27 -6.12 14.49 1.15
C GLU A 27 -6.48 13.25 1.96
N THR A 28 -7.65 12.64 1.67
CA THR A 28 -8.14 11.47 2.42
C THR A 28 -7.38 10.20 2.10
N HIS A 29 -7.04 9.97 0.83
CA HIS A 29 -6.51 8.68 0.36
C HIS A 29 -5.04 8.72 -0.07
N GLY A 30 -4.43 9.90 -0.20
CA GLY A 30 -3.09 10.08 -0.77
C GLY A 30 -2.02 9.26 -0.07
N LYS A 31 -1.95 9.37 1.26
CA LYS A 31 -0.99 8.61 2.06
C LYS A 31 -1.13 7.09 1.86
N THR A 32 -2.36 6.58 1.80
CA THR A 32 -2.60 5.14 1.61
C THR A 32 -2.24 4.70 0.19
N VAL A 33 -2.57 5.49 -0.84
CA VAL A 33 -2.20 5.21 -2.23
C VAL A 33 -0.69 5.20 -2.39
N TYR A 34 0.01 6.19 -1.83
CA TYR A 34 1.47 6.23 -1.84
C TYR A 34 2.09 5.03 -1.11
N ASN A 35 1.61 4.67 0.06
CA ASN A 35 2.10 3.50 0.80
C ASN A 35 1.89 2.20 0.00
N ILE A 36 0.73 2.03 -0.66
CA ILE A 36 0.49 0.88 -1.55
C ILE A 36 1.55 0.86 -2.67
N ALA A 37 1.85 2.00 -3.27
CA ALA A 37 2.84 2.10 -4.32
C ALA A 37 4.25 1.82 -3.79
N LEU A 38 4.67 2.48 -2.72
CA LEU A 38 5.98 2.34 -2.11
C LEU A 38 6.28 0.88 -1.74
N PHE A 39 5.40 0.25 -0.96
CA PHE A 39 5.60 -1.15 -0.55
C PHE A 39 5.41 -2.15 -1.70
N THR A 40 4.71 -1.81 -2.77
CA THR A 40 4.57 -2.71 -3.93
C THR A 40 5.79 -2.63 -4.85
N LEU A 41 6.28 -1.42 -5.13
CA LEU A 41 7.35 -1.16 -6.10
C LEU A 41 8.74 -1.23 -5.46
N ASN A 42 8.83 -0.93 -4.16
CA ASN A 42 10.08 -0.85 -3.41
C ASN A 42 11.09 0.13 -4.06
N ASP A 43 10.59 1.30 -4.46
CA ASP A 43 11.33 2.35 -5.14
C ASP A 43 10.51 3.64 -4.97
N GLU A 44 11.09 4.65 -4.32
CA GLU A 44 10.40 5.89 -3.96
C GLU A 44 10.01 6.70 -5.20
N VAL A 45 10.90 6.80 -6.18
CA VAL A 45 10.64 7.55 -7.42
C VAL A 45 9.50 6.90 -8.21
N LEU A 46 9.56 5.58 -8.37
CA LEU A 46 8.48 4.86 -9.03
C LEU A 46 7.18 4.87 -8.23
N ALA A 47 7.24 4.96 -6.90
CA ALA A 47 6.06 5.08 -6.06
C ALA A 47 5.38 6.44 -6.22
N GLU A 48 6.13 7.52 -6.33
CA GLU A 48 5.60 8.85 -6.62
C GLU A 48 4.92 8.88 -7.99
N ASP A 49 5.60 8.40 -9.03
CA ASP A 49 5.06 8.33 -10.39
C ASP A 49 3.78 7.48 -10.44
N ALA A 50 3.81 6.29 -9.83
CA ALA A 50 2.66 5.40 -9.79
C ALA A 50 1.49 6.01 -8.99
N THR A 51 1.78 6.80 -7.95
CA THR A 51 0.77 7.51 -7.17
C THR A 51 0.09 8.58 -8.04
N GLN A 52 0.85 9.38 -8.77
CA GLN A 52 0.32 10.38 -9.69
C GLN A 52 -0.53 9.72 -10.79
N ASP A 53 -0.02 8.68 -11.43
CA ASP A 53 -0.76 7.91 -12.44
C ASP A 53 -2.06 7.30 -11.88
N ALA A 54 -2.04 6.80 -10.64
CA ALA A 54 -3.22 6.28 -9.97
C ALA A 54 -4.29 7.38 -9.80
N PHE A 55 -3.91 8.56 -9.31
CA PHE A 55 -4.84 9.68 -9.14
C PHE A 55 -5.38 10.21 -10.46
N ILE A 56 -4.58 10.26 -11.53
CA ILE A 56 -5.04 10.60 -12.88
C ILE A 56 -6.10 9.58 -13.34
N ARG A 57 -5.88 8.28 -13.14
CA ARG A 57 -6.86 7.23 -13.49
C ARG A 57 -8.12 7.32 -12.63
N ILE A 58 -7.97 7.57 -11.33
CA ILE A 58 -9.09 7.76 -10.41
C ILE A 58 -9.96 8.92 -10.87
N TYR A 59 -9.37 10.09 -11.12
CA TYR A 59 -10.09 11.27 -11.59
C TYR A 59 -10.90 11.00 -12.88
N ARG A 60 -10.27 10.36 -13.87
CA ARG A 60 -10.91 10.03 -15.14
C ARG A 60 -12.09 9.06 -15.02
N HIS A 61 -12.09 8.23 -13.97
CA HIS A 61 -13.08 7.18 -13.80
C HIS A 61 -14.05 7.41 -12.64
N LEU A 62 -13.83 8.44 -11.80
CA LEU A 62 -14.64 8.70 -10.61
C LEU A 62 -16.12 8.89 -10.96
N GLY A 63 -16.42 9.60 -12.05
CA GLY A 63 -17.79 9.78 -12.53
C GLY A 63 -18.50 8.49 -12.98
N LYS A 64 -17.74 7.39 -13.20
CA LYS A 64 -18.27 6.07 -13.58
C LYS A 64 -18.36 5.11 -12.39
N PHE A 65 -17.99 5.57 -11.20
CA PHE A 65 -18.06 4.75 -9.99
C PHE A 65 -19.50 4.41 -9.63
N LYS A 66 -19.84 3.12 -9.62
CA LYS A 66 -21.21 2.60 -9.44
C LYS A 66 -21.61 2.34 -7.99
N GLY A 67 -20.69 2.44 -7.03
CA GLY A 67 -20.96 2.13 -5.62
C GLY A 67 -21.05 0.63 -5.30
N GLU A 68 -20.62 -0.25 -6.18
CA GLU A 68 -20.62 -1.71 -5.95
C GLU A 68 -19.63 -2.16 -4.85
N ALA A 69 -18.73 -1.27 -4.44
CA ALA A 69 -17.79 -1.44 -3.34
C ALA A 69 -17.62 -0.10 -2.61
N ARG A 70 -16.92 -0.07 -1.47
CA ARG A 70 -16.50 1.19 -0.85
C ARG A 70 -15.61 1.98 -1.80
N LEU A 71 -15.71 3.30 -1.80
CA LEU A 71 -14.87 4.17 -2.63
C LEU A 71 -13.39 3.91 -2.38
N SER A 72 -12.98 3.80 -1.12
CA SER A 72 -11.61 3.48 -0.72
C SER A 72 -11.12 2.16 -1.33
N THR A 73 -11.94 1.10 -1.31
CA THR A 73 -11.60 -0.19 -1.94
C THR A 73 -11.37 -0.05 -3.45
N TRP A 74 -12.21 0.73 -4.12
CA TRP A 74 -12.10 0.98 -5.54
C TRP A 74 -10.84 1.79 -5.88
N ILE A 75 -10.53 2.86 -5.12
CA ILE A 75 -9.31 3.67 -5.23
C ILE A 75 -8.06 2.78 -5.10
N TYR A 76 -7.99 1.98 -4.03
CA TYR A 76 -6.81 1.15 -3.75
C TYR A 76 -6.63 0.02 -4.75
N ARG A 77 -7.73 -0.46 -5.37
CA ARG A 77 -7.69 -1.40 -6.49
C ARG A 77 -7.05 -0.77 -7.73
N ILE A 78 -7.35 0.50 -8.01
CA ILE A 78 -6.70 1.25 -9.10
C ILE A 78 -5.22 1.43 -8.80
N ALA A 79 -4.85 1.89 -7.61
CA ALA A 79 -3.46 2.07 -7.20
C ALA A 79 -2.65 0.77 -7.34
N LYS A 80 -3.17 -0.34 -6.81
CA LYS A 80 -2.53 -1.67 -6.96
C LYS A 80 -2.35 -2.04 -8.45
N ASN A 81 -3.37 -1.80 -9.29
CA ASN A 81 -3.28 -2.16 -10.70
C ASN A 81 -2.20 -1.34 -11.42
N VAL A 82 -2.11 -0.03 -11.12
CA VAL A 82 -1.04 0.83 -11.64
C VAL A 82 0.33 0.28 -11.24
N CYS A 83 0.54 -0.03 -9.96
CA CYS A 83 1.81 -0.61 -9.50
C CYS A 83 2.16 -1.91 -10.24
N TYR A 84 1.18 -2.77 -10.51
CA TYR A 84 1.43 -4.00 -11.28
C TYR A 84 1.76 -3.73 -12.75
N ASP A 85 1.21 -2.66 -13.35
CA ASP A 85 1.61 -2.22 -14.69
C ASP A 85 3.08 -1.77 -14.71
N TYR A 86 3.54 -1.02 -13.68
CA TYR A 86 4.95 -0.64 -13.51
C TYR A 86 5.86 -1.86 -13.35
N LEU A 87 5.49 -2.83 -12.52
CA LEU A 87 6.26 -4.06 -12.35
C LEU A 87 6.36 -4.88 -13.64
N LYS A 88 5.30 -4.90 -14.46
CA LYS A 88 5.35 -5.56 -15.77
C LYS A 88 6.30 -4.84 -16.73
N LYS A 89 6.23 -3.52 -16.81
CA LYS A 89 7.15 -2.72 -17.64
C LYS A 89 8.60 -2.97 -17.24
N ARG A 90 8.91 -2.90 -15.95
CA ARG A 90 10.27 -3.15 -15.44
C ARG A 90 10.79 -4.54 -15.82
N ARG A 91 9.95 -5.58 -15.78
CA ARG A 91 10.35 -6.94 -16.22
C ARG A 91 10.68 -7.01 -17.70
N HIS A 92 10.04 -6.23 -18.55
CA HIS A 92 10.33 -6.18 -19.98
C HIS A 92 11.59 -5.37 -20.30
N THR A 93 11.90 -4.35 -19.48
CA THR A 93 13.09 -3.51 -19.64
C THR A 93 14.34 -4.16 -19.02
N SER A 94 14.19 -4.92 -17.93
CA SER A 94 15.30 -5.55 -17.21
C SER A 94 15.84 -6.83 -17.86
N MET A 95 15.43 -7.17 -19.07
CA MET A 95 16.18 -8.14 -19.90
C MET A 95 17.48 -7.54 -20.47
N ASP A 96 17.67 -6.22 -20.40
CA ASP A 96 18.85 -5.56 -20.95
C ASP A 96 19.76 -4.85 -19.94
N GLU A 97 19.32 -4.54 -18.69
CA GLU A 97 20.21 -3.91 -17.71
C GLU A 97 19.80 -4.24 -16.27
N VAL A 98 20.71 -4.88 -15.54
CA VAL A 98 20.62 -5.06 -14.08
C VAL A 98 21.31 -3.87 -13.42
N GLU A 99 20.57 -2.89 -12.97
CA GLU A 99 21.04 -1.92 -11.97
C GLU A 99 20.31 -2.16 -10.64
N GLU A 100 21.05 -2.67 -9.66
CA GLU A 100 20.68 -2.64 -8.25
C GLU A 100 20.70 -1.19 -7.77
N ARG A 101 19.54 -0.57 -7.58
CA ARG A 101 19.46 0.72 -6.89
C ARG A 101 19.16 0.47 -5.41
N HIS A 102 20.17 0.76 -4.60
CA HIS A 102 20.05 0.85 -3.16
C HIS A 102 19.21 2.08 -2.77
N LEU A 103 18.30 1.91 -1.82
CA LEU A 103 17.58 3.00 -1.19
C LEU A 103 18.55 3.91 -0.46
N MET A 104 18.45 5.21 -0.68
CA MET A 104 19.19 6.22 0.08
C MET A 104 18.53 6.41 1.44
N ASP A 105 19.36 6.43 2.48
CA ASP A 105 18.98 6.72 3.85
C ASP A 105 18.38 8.12 3.96
N GLY A 106 17.15 8.21 4.45
CA GLY A 106 16.55 9.46 4.88
C GLY A 106 17.03 9.82 6.29
N ASP A 107 17.83 10.88 6.42
CA ASP A 107 18.27 11.45 7.69
C ASP A 107 17.08 12.01 8.49
N GLY A 108 16.91 11.53 9.71
CA GLY A 108 16.03 12.10 10.74
C GLY A 108 16.64 11.94 12.12
N PHE A 109 17.04 13.05 12.71
CA PHE A 109 17.66 13.19 14.04
C PHE A 109 16.74 12.74 15.16
N SER A 110 17.21 11.90 16.11
CA SER A 110 16.62 11.83 17.46
C SER A 110 17.36 10.92 18.49
N PRO A 111 17.14 11.11 19.83
CA PRO A 111 17.94 10.58 20.94
C PRO A 111 17.83 9.05 21.14
N GLU A 112 18.64 8.47 22.03
CA GLU A 112 18.96 7.04 22.15
C GLU A 112 17.78 6.04 22.28
N GLU A 113 16.62 6.43 22.78
CA GLU A 113 15.41 5.58 22.79
C GLU A 113 14.72 5.52 21.42
N GLU A 114 14.77 6.58 20.64
CA GLU A 114 14.28 6.64 19.25
C GLU A 114 15.17 5.80 18.33
N VAL A 115 16.47 5.77 18.54
CA VAL A 115 17.40 4.95 17.74
C VAL A 115 17.04 3.46 17.81
N LEU A 116 16.68 2.92 18.99
CA LEU A 116 16.24 1.53 19.10
C LEU A 116 14.91 1.28 18.38
N SER A 117 14.00 2.22 18.45
CA SER A 117 12.71 2.20 17.73
C SER A 117 12.91 2.30 16.21
N GLU A 118 13.81 3.18 15.75
CA GLU A 118 14.15 3.32 14.33
C GLU A 118 14.83 2.07 13.77
N TRP A 119 15.76 1.46 14.51
CA TRP A 119 16.39 0.19 14.13
C TRP A 119 15.36 -0.94 14.02
N GLN A 120 14.40 -1.00 14.94
CA GLN A 120 13.31 -1.99 14.86
C GLN A 120 12.40 -1.70 13.66
N HIS A 121 12.07 -0.45 13.41
CA HIS A 121 11.26 -0.05 12.25
C HIS A 121 12.00 -0.33 10.94
N LYS A 122 13.31 -0.07 10.87
CA LYS A 122 14.14 -0.38 9.70
C LYS A 122 14.18 -1.90 9.47
N ALA A 123 14.48 -2.69 10.49
CA ALA A 123 14.52 -4.15 10.37
C ALA A 123 13.19 -4.76 9.91
N VAL A 124 12.06 -4.22 10.40
CA VAL A 124 10.72 -4.64 9.94
C VAL A 124 10.49 -4.24 8.50
N ARG A 125 10.88 -3.03 8.10
CA ARG A 125 10.76 -2.53 6.73
C ARG A 125 11.56 -3.41 5.79
N ASP A 126 12.84 -3.63 6.07
CA ASP A 126 13.74 -4.46 5.27
C ASP A 126 13.20 -5.90 5.14
N ALA A 127 12.66 -6.46 6.23
CA ALA A 127 12.04 -7.79 6.20
C ALA A 127 10.77 -7.83 5.33
N VAL A 128 9.95 -6.78 5.36
CA VAL A 128 8.76 -6.64 4.51
C VAL A 128 9.16 -6.51 3.04
N GLU A 129 10.24 -5.79 2.74
CA GLU A 129 10.76 -5.60 1.39
C GLU A 129 11.21 -6.91 0.74
N GLN A 130 11.74 -7.84 1.52
CA GLN A 130 12.14 -9.17 1.04
C GLN A 130 10.96 -10.10 0.74
N LEU A 131 9.73 -9.73 1.10
CA LEU A 131 8.56 -10.56 0.81
C LEU A 131 8.20 -10.53 -0.68
N PRO A 132 7.70 -11.65 -1.24
CA PRO A 132 7.08 -11.63 -2.56
C PRO A 132 5.97 -10.58 -2.65
N VAL A 133 5.88 -9.87 -3.78
CA VAL A 133 5.00 -8.69 -3.98
C VAL A 133 3.57 -8.89 -3.44
N LYS A 134 2.94 -10.04 -3.69
CA LYS A 134 1.57 -10.32 -3.20
C LYS A 134 1.48 -10.44 -1.68
N GLN A 135 2.51 -11.01 -1.05
CA GLN A 135 2.59 -11.15 0.40
C GLN A 135 2.86 -9.79 1.05
N ARG A 136 3.75 -9.01 0.46
CA ARG A 136 4.09 -7.64 0.88
C ARG A 136 2.85 -6.74 0.80
N LEU A 137 2.14 -6.73 -0.31
CA LEU A 137 0.90 -5.97 -0.45
C LEU A 137 -0.16 -6.40 0.59
N ALA A 138 -0.33 -7.70 0.84
CA ALA A 138 -1.30 -8.17 1.82
C ALA A 138 -0.96 -7.69 3.24
N ILE A 139 0.31 -7.77 3.66
CA ILE A 139 0.80 -7.26 4.96
C ILE A 139 0.61 -5.75 5.05
N THR A 140 0.96 -5.00 4.01
CA THR A 140 0.80 -3.54 3.98
C THR A 140 -0.66 -3.15 4.18
N LEU A 141 -1.58 -3.76 3.45
CA LEU A 141 -3.00 -3.46 3.58
C LEU A 141 -3.55 -3.81 4.97
N TYR A 142 -3.16 -4.95 5.52
CA TYR A 142 -3.73 -5.44 6.76
C TYR A 142 -3.15 -4.73 8.00
N TYR A 143 -1.81 -4.59 8.09
CA TYR A 143 -1.14 -4.06 9.28
C TYR A 143 -0.86 -2.56 9.23
N PHE A 144 -0.56 -2.01 8.05
CA PHE A 144 -0.22 -0.60 7.94
C PHE A 144 -1.39 0.27 7.47
N GLN A 145 -2.45 -0.34 6.90
CA GLN A 145 -3.62 0.38 6.43
C GLN A 145 -4.92 -0.07 7.12
N ASP A 146 -4.82 -0.87 8.19
CA ASP A 146 -5.93 -1.36 9.02
C ASP A 146 -7.11 -1.93 8.24
N LYS A 147 -6.83 -2.63 7.11
CA LYS A 147 -7.88 -3.25 6.31
C LYS A 147 -8.26 -4.62 6.84
N SER A 148 -9.55 -4.94 6.83
CA SER A 148 -10.04 -6.28 7.13
C SER A 148 -9.57 -7.30 6.10
N TYR A 149 -9.68 -8.60 6.41
CA TYR A 149 -9.34 -9.67 5.44
C TYR A 149 -10.19 -9.58 4.16
N GLU A 150 -11.45 -9.20 4.32
CA GLU A 150 -12.41 -9.02 3.22
C GLU A 150 -11.99 -7.83 2.33
N GLU A 151 -11.60 -6.72 2.93
CA GLU A 151 -11.13 -5.54 2.22
C GLU A 151 -9.80 -5.84 1.50
N VAL A 152 -8.85 -6.52 2.18
CA VAL A 152 -7.59 -6.97 1.55
C VAL A 152 -7.88 -7.85 0.33
N ALA A 153 -8.77 -8.83 0.46
CA ALA A 153 -9.17 -9.70 -0.63
C ALA A 153 -9.80 -8.90 -1.78
N ALA A 154 -10.71 -7.97 -1.46
CA ALA A 154 -11.36 -7.10 -2.43
C ALA A 154 -10.37 -6.20 -3.16
N ILE A 155 -9.43 -5.54 -2.44
CA ILE A 155 -8.39 -4.69 -3.04
C ILE A 155 -7.45 -5.51 -3.91
N MET A 156 -7.03 -6.68 -3.44
CA MET A 156 -6.16 -7.58 -4.20
C MET A 156 -6.86 -8.20 -5.41
N GLY A 157 -8.18 -8.21 -5.45
CA GLY A 157 -8.97 -8.88 -6.49
C GLY A 157 -8.82 -10.39 -6.43
N GLN A 158 -8.80 -10.97 -5.23
CA GLN A 158 -8.57 -12.39 -4.99
C GLN A 158 -9.61 -12.97 -4.01
N PRO A 159 -9.86 -14.29 -4.03
CA PRO A 159 -10.69 -14.94 -3.03
C PRO A 159 -10.16 -14.72 -1.61
N LEU A 160 -11.06 -14.63 -0.63
CA LEU A 160 -10.73 -14.40 0.78
C LEU A 160 -9.68 -15.39 1.31
N ASN A 161 -9.83 -16.68 0.99
CA ASN A 161 -8.87 -17.71 1.42
C ASN A 161 -7.48 -17.50 0.81
N THR A 162 -7.39 -16.96 -0.40
CA THR A 162 -6.12 -16.63 -1.04
C THR A 162 -5.45 -15.46 -0.34
N ALA A 163 -6.20 -14.41 0.00
CA ALA A 163 -5.69 -13.27 0.76
C ALA A 163 -5.20 -13.70 2.16
N LYS A 164 -5.99 -14.53 2.87
CA LYS A 164 -5.58 -15.14 4.15
C LYS A 164 -4.29 -15.95 4.02
N SER A 165 -4.15 -16.73 2.96
CA SER A 165 -2.94 -17.53 2.70
C SER A 165 -1.71 -16.63 2.45
N HIS A 166 -1.85 -15.51 1.72
CA HIS A 166 -0.77 -14.55 1.55
C HIS A 166 -0.35 -13.93 2.87
N LEU A 167 -1.29 -13.51 3.70
CA LEU A 167 -1.03 -12.97 5.03
C LEU A 167 -0.34 -13.98 5.94
N HIS A 168 -0.83 -15.22 5.97
CA HIS A 168 -0.22 -16.28 6.78
C HIS A 168 1.23 -16.55 6.37
N ARG A 169 1.50 -16.69 5.07
CA ARG A 169 2.87 -16.91 4.56
C ARG A 169 3.78 -15.70 4.84
N ALA A 170 3.28 -14.49 4.68
CA ALA A 170 4.02 -13.27 4.99
C ALA A 170 4.39 -13.22 6.48
N LYS A 171 3.44 -13.49 7.39
CA LYS A 171 3.70 -13.56 8.84
C LYS A 171 4.77 -14.60 9.18
N ALA A 172 4.68 -15.80 8.60
CA ALA A 172 5.67 -16.86 8.82
C ALA A 172 7.07 -16.46 8.33
N ALA A 173 7.16 -15.81 7.16
CA ALA A 173 8.42 -15.31 6.62
C ALA A 173 9.01 -14.20 7.48
N LEU A 174 8.20 -13.22 7.92
CA LEU A 174 8.62 -12.15 8.82
C LEU A 174 9.07 -12.69 10.18
N ALA A 175 8.33 -13.63 10.77
CA ALA A 175 8.73 -14.27 12.04
C ALA A 175 10.08 -14.96 11.93
N LYS A 176 10.35 -15.63 10.80
CA LYS A 176 11.64 -16.27 10.53
C LYS A 176 12.77 -15.23 10.38
N SER A 177 12.54 -14.17 9.60
CA SER A 177 13.54 -13.13 9.36
C SER A 177 13.85 -12.34 10.63
N LEU A 178 12.81 -11.89 11.36
CA LEU A 178 12.95 -11.07 12.57
C LEU A 178 13.31 -11.91 13.80
N GLY A 179 12.88 -13.18 13.87
CA GLY A 179 13.27 -14.11 14.93
C GLY A 179 14.75 -14.50 14.86
N ALA A 180 15.35 -14.53 13.69
CA ALA A 180 16.79 -14.67 13.51
C ALA A 180 17.58 -13.41 13.99
N ALA A 181 16.91 -12.25 14.06
CA ALA A 181 17.47 -10.96 14.50
C ALA A 181 17.25 -10.64 15.99
N LYS A 182 16.91 -11.62 16.85
CA LYS A 182 16.59 -11.54 18.29
C LYS A 182 15.15 -11.15 18.64
N GLY A 183 14.35 -12.13 19.01
CA GLY A 183 13.44 -12.16 20.17
C GLY A 183 12.38 -11.05 20.28
N VAL A 184 11.71 -10.66 19.23
CA VAL A 184 10.53 -9.79 19.35
C VAL A 184 9.27 -10.63 19.14
N SER A 185 8.57 -10.95 20.24
CA SER A 185 7.22 -11.52 20.22
C SER A 185 6.25 -10.45 19.75
N TYR A 186 5.75 -10.58 18.54
CA TYR A 186 4.59 -9.82 18.09
C TYR A 186 3.32 -10.52 18.56
N GLU A 187 2.99 -10.39 19.84
CA GLU A 187 1.63 -10.59 20.29
C GLU A 187 0.81 -9.33 19.95
N ARG A 188 -0.20 -9.53 19.14
CA ARG A 188 -1.24 -8.52 18.92
C ARG A 188 -1.90 -8.29 20.27
N ALA A 189 -1.78 -7.09 20.83
CA ALA A 189 -2.61 -6.71 21.96
C ALA A 189 -4.08 -6.88 21.54
N THR A 190 -4.69 -7.91 22.07
CA THR A 190 -6.14 -8.11 22.00
C THR A 190 -6.77 -7.05 22.90
N VAL A 191 -7.47 -6.10 22.34
CA VAL A 191 -8.56 -5.38 22.97
C VAL A 191 -9.75 -5.44 22.05
#